data_7749b5b286cd70efd17e19bde7e19a97
#
_entry.id   7749b5b286cd70efd17e19bde7e19a97
#
_cell.length_a   1.000
_cell.length_b   1.000
_cell.length_c   1.000
_cell.angle_alpha   90.00
_cell.angle_beta   90.00
_cell.angle_gamma   90.00
#
_symmetry.space_group_name_H-M   'P 1'
#
loop_
_entity.id
_entity.type
_entity.pdbx_description
1 polymer ?
#
loop_
_entity_poly.entity_id
_entity_poly.type
_entity_poly.pdbx_seq_one_letter_code
_entity_poly.pdbx_strand_id
1 'polypeptide(L)'
;LVLRDAVIFYNLSKAFRLGIGQTKLPGNRQRVNSSGQLQFAERSTTHDAFTLDRDRGIFFQNDFHVGKSLFKNYITVSSGEGRITVSPNAGVCYTARTEWLPLGKFKNGGDYFEADLEREQKPKISIGATYSYNDKAKRVKGQLGEYLYNNESVNIAYAEADLLFKFKGFSLATEVYNKLVSNNFTNSSTSGKRIIPSGQAWLVQTGYLFTKKDEIALRYAGAMNKNAAVNTGVFFREYLVGYSHYFKGHALKLQGDIGLTESKPNKQTANARISAIAAF
;
A
#
# COMPACT_ATOMS: atom_id res chain seq x y z
N LEU A 1 -18.31 15.69 4.65
CA LEU A 1 -17.10 15.98 3.87
C LEU A 1 -15.87 15.44 4.62
N VAL A 2 -15.05 14.63 3.97
CA VAL A 2 -13.82 14.08 4.57
C VAL A 2 -12.62 14.62 3.82
N LEU A 3 -11.79 15.42 4.50
CA LEU A 3 -10.54 15.91 3.95
C LEU A 3 -9.54 14.74 3.86
N ARG A 4 -9.09 14.41 2.65
CA ARG A 4 -8.12 13.33 2.43
C ARG A 4 -6.69 13.85 2.46
N ASP A 5 -6.38 14.84 1.67
CA ASP A 5 -5.04 15.41 1.55
C ASP A 5 -5.13 16.94 1.73
N ALA A 6 -4.26 17.48 2.58
CA ALA A 6 -4.06 18.91 2.82
C ALA A 6 -2.59 19.10 3.17
N VAL A 7 -1.75 19.28 2.17
CA VAL A 7 -0.30 19.36 2.33
C VAL A 7 0.27 20.45 1.43
N ILE A 8 1.20 21.22 1.95
CA ILE A 8 1.98 22.18 1.20
C ILE A 8 3.37 21.60 1.02
N PHE A 9 3.86 21.59 -0.22
CA PHE A 9 5.20 21.18 -0.55
C PHE A 9 6.01 22.37 -1.05
N TYR A 10 7.23 22.51 -0.51
CA TYR A 10 8.20 23.49 -0.94
C TYR A 10 9.44 22.80 -1.53
N ASN A 11 9.86 23.21 -2.73
CA ASN A 11 11.06 22.68 -3.36
C ASN A 11 12.27 23.46 -2.86
N LEU A 12 13.06 22.86 -1.97
CA LEU A 12 14.32 23.45 -1.48
C LEU A 12 15.39 23.49 -2.57
N SER A 13 15.35 22.50 -3.49
CA SER A 13 16.18 22.44 -4.67
C SER A 13 15.52 21.54 -5.73
N LYS A 14 16.20 21.30 -6.87
CA LYS A 14 15.72 20.33 -7.88
C LYS A 14 15.65 18.88 -7.35
N ALA A 15 16.44 18.57 -6.32
CA ALA A 15 16.55 17.22 -5.75
C ALA A 15 15.85 17.08 -4.41
N PHE A 16 15.56 18.18 -3.70
CA PHE A 16 14.98 18.14 -2.35
C PHE A 16 13.66 18.87 -2.27
N ARG A 17 12.70 18.21 -1.63
CA ARG A 17 11.36 18.74 -1.38
C ARG A 17 10.94 18.51 0.06
N LEU A 18 10.41 19.56 0.69
CA LEU A 18 9.86 19.55 2.04
C LEU A 18 8.34 19.70 1.96
N GLY A 19 7.59 18.85 2.68
CA GLY A 19 6.14 18.95 2.81
C GLY A 19 5.71 19.09 4.27
N ILE A 20 4.64 19.83 4.51
CA ILE A 20 3.98 19.95 5.83
C ILE A 20 2.50 19.85 5.63
N GLY A 21 1.83 18.99 6.41
CA GLY A 21 0.38 18.80 6.36
C GLY A 21 -0.05 17.35 6.46
N GLN A 22 -1.17 17.01 5.83
CA GLN A 22 -1.77 15.68 5.82
C GLN A 22 -1.74 15.09 4.42
N THR A 23 -1.10 13.93 4.25
CA THR A 23 -1.11 13.18 2.99
C THR A 23 -0.75 11.72 3.24
N LYS A 24 -0.69 10.91 2.16
CA LYS A 24 -0.26 9.50 2.25
C LYS A 24 1.16 9.39 2.80
N LEU A 25 1.36 8.50 3.76
CA LEU A 25 2.71 8.07 4.13
C LEU A 25 3.37 7.32 2.97
N PRO A 26 4.69 7.40 2.84
CA PRO A 26 5.43 6.62 1.84
C PRO A 26 5.49 5.13 2.25
N GLY A 27 4.35 4.47 2.18
CA GLY A 27 4.16 3.07 2.54
C GLY A 27 4.33 2.13 1.36
N ASN A 28 3.53 1.07 1.36
CA ASN A 28 3.54 0.06 0.31
C ASN A 28 3.11 0.63 -1.06
N ARG A 29 3.63 0.02 -2.13
CA ARG A 29 3.42 0.48 -3.52
C ARG A 29 1.94 0.56 -3.87
N GLN A 30 1.15 -0.45 -3.53
CA GLN A 30 -0.29 -0.47 -3.80
C GLN A 30 -1.04 0.72 -3.14
N ARG A 31 -0.53 1.22 -2.00
CA ARG A 31 -1.11 2.40 -1.34
C ARG A 31 -0.68 3.70 -1.98
N VAL A 32 0.60 3.81 -2.35
CA VAL A 32 1.14 5.00 -3.00
C VAL A 32 0.45 5.22 -4.34
N ASN A 33 0.22 4.16 -5.10
CA ASN A 33 -0.55 4.22 -6.35
C ASN A 33 -1.96 4.78 -6.12
N SER A 34 -2.45 5.55 -7.09
CA SER A 34 -3.85 5.99 -7.08
C SER A 34 -4.80 4.79 -7.29
N SER A 35 -5.99 4.83 -6.68
CA SER A 35 -7.00 3.79 -6.91
C SER A 35 -7.45 3.70 -8.37
N GLY A 36 -7.39 4.80 -9.10
CA GLY A 36 -7.68 4.81 -10.53
C GLY A 36 -6.62 4.10 -11.39
N GLN A 37 -5.44 3.77 -10.84
CA GLN A 37 -4.29 3.23 -11.57
C GLN A 37 -4.02 1.75 -11.29
N LEU A 38 -4.97 1.08 -10.64
CA LEU A 38 -4.92 -0.36 -10.34
C LEU A 38 -5.30 -1.21 -11.55
N GLN A 39 -4.82 -2.45 -11.60
CA GLN A 39 -5.21 -3.48 -12.57
C GLN A 39 -6.51 -4.20 -12.20
N PHE A 40 -6.87 -4.22 -10.92
CA PHE A 40 -8.08 -4.81 -10.38
C PHE A 40 -9.04 -3.73 -9.88
N ALA A 41 -10.31 -4.05 -9.74
CA ALA A 41 -11.33 -3.13 -9.25
C ALA A 41 -10.97 -2.58 -7.85
N GLU A 42 -10.31 -3.40 -7.03
CA GLU A 42 -9.87 -3.04 -5.69
C GLU A 42 -8.42 -3.45 -5.41
N ARG A 43 -7.85 -2.86 -4.36
CA ARG A 43 -6.57 -3.29 -3.80
C ARG A 43 -6.67 -4.69 -3.22
N SER A 44 -5.52 -5.33 -3.03
CA SER A 44 -5.46 -6.67 -2.43
C SER A 44 -5.96 -6.68 -0.98
N THR A 45 -6.42 -7.82 -0.51
CA THR A 45 -6.74 -8.04 0.90
C THR A 45 -5.54 -7.82 1.83
N THR A 46 -4.32 -8.07 1.34
CA THR A 46 -3.07 -7.75 2.03
C THR A 46 -2.94 -6.26 2.34
N HIS A 47 -3.30 -5.42 1.38
CA HIS A 47 -3.28 -3.98 1.56
C HIS A 47 -4.20 -3.52 2.71
N ASP A 48 -5.39 -4.08 2.86
CA ASP A 48 -6.30 -3.67 3.94
C ASP A 48 -5.72 -3.92 5.33
N ALA A 49 -5.03 -5.04 5.53
CA ALA A 49 -4.48 -5.42 6.83
C ALA A 49 -3.11 -4.78 7.14
N PHE A 50 -2.27 -4.52 6.12
CA PHE A 50 -0.86 -4.16 6.27
C PHE A 50 -0.48 -2.81 5.66
N THR A 51 -1.42 -1.96 5.31
CA THR A 51 -1.12 -0.64 4.74
C THR A 51 -0.70 0.39 5.78
N LEU A 52 0.18 1.32 5.38
CA LEU A 52 0.31 2.64 5.99
C LEU A 52 -0.63 3.59 5.26
N ASP A 53 -1.42 4.38 5.98
CA ASP A 53 -2.35 5.32 5.36
C ASP A 53 -1.86 6.77 5.44
N ARG A 54 -2.77 7.70 5.28
CA ARG A 54 -2.55 9.13 5.43
C ARG A 54 -2.33 9.50 6.88
N ASP A 55 -1.42 10.44 7.07
CA ASP A 55 -1.15 11.00 8.39
C ASP A 55 -0.77 12.47 8.27
N ARG A 56 -0.72 13.15 9.39
CA ARG A 56 -0.27 14.55 9.49
C ARG A 56 1.17 14.57 9.95
N GLY A 57 2.00 15.35 9.27
CA GLY A 57 3.41 15.40 9.60
C GLY A 57 4.23 16.26 8.68
N ILE A 58 5.54 16.03 8.76
CA ILE A 58 6.57 16.64 7.94
C ILE A 58 7.13 15.55 7.01
N PHE A 59 7.26 15.90 5.74
CA PHE A 59 7.62 14.98 4.66
C PHE A 59 8.88 15.50 3.96
N PHE A 60 9.94 14.70 3.94
CA PHE A 60 11.15 14.97 3.19
C PHE A 60 11.21 14.04 1.99
N GLN A 61 11.48 14.58 0.81
CA GLN A 61 11.64 13.83 -0.42
C GLN A 61 12.94 14.25 -1.10
N ASN A 62 13.67 13.24 -1.59
CA ASN A 62 14.93 13.47 -2.31
C ASN A 62 15.03 12.48 -3.47
N ASP A 63 15.32 13.03 -4.67
CA ASP A 63 15.60 12.25 -5.87
C ASP A 63 17.01 12.52 -6.33
N PHE A 64 17.81 11.47 -6.58
CA PHE A 64 19.15 11.62 -7.15
C PHE A 64 19.49 10.49 -8.13
N HIS A 65 20.45 10.75 -9.01
CA HIS A 65 20.90 9.81 -10.01
C HIS A 65 22.32 9.33 -9.73
N VAL A 66 22.56 8.03 -9.99
CA VAL A 66 23.90 7.43 -10.03
C VAL A 66 24.01 6.74 -11.39
N GLY A 67 24.72 7.36 -12.33
CA GLY A 67 24.72 6.92 -13.71
C GLY A 67 23.32 6.93 -14.33
N LYS A 68 22.84 5.77 -14.78
CA LYS A 68 21.47 5.58 -15.31
C LYS A 68 20.44 5.30 -14.23
N SER A 69 20.87 4.93 -13.03
CA SER A 69 19.98 4.60 -11.91
C SER A 69 19.37 5.85 -11.30
N LEU A 70 18.09 5.78 -10.93
CA LEU A 70 17.42 6.81 -10.14
C LEU A 70 17.09 6.23 -8.77
N PHE A 71 17.39 7.00 -7.72
CA PHE A 71 16.96 6.76 -6.35
C PHE A 71 15.97 7.84 -5.94
N LYS A 72 14.87 7.42 -5.31
CA LYS A 72 13.87 8.30 -4.71
C LYS A 72 13.77 7.95 -3.23
N ASN A 73 13.99 8.91 -2.36
CA ASN A 73 13.97 8.70 -0.92
C ASN A 73 12.89 9.56 -0.27
N TYR A 74 12.22 9.00 0.70
CA TYR A 74 11.15 9.62 1.45
C TYR A 74 11.39 9.38 2.93
N ILE A 75 11.34 10.43 3.73
CA ILE A 75 11.38 10.36 5.19
C ILE A 75 10.20 11.17 5.71
N THR A 76 9.48 10.61 6.68
CA THR A 76 8.32 11.28 7.27
C THR A 76 8.36 11.14 8.78
N VAL A 77 8.08 12.25 9.46
CA VAL A 77 7.78 12.30 10.89
C VAL A 77 6.34 12.76 11.02
N SER A 78 5.48 11.93 11.60
CA SER A 78 4.04 12.14 11.61
C SER A 78 3.38 11.77 12.94
N SER A 79 2.10 12.11 13.11
CA SER A 79 1.38 11.91 14.37
C SER A 79 1.11 10.43 14.71
N GLY A 80 1.15 9.52 13.74
CA GLY A 80 0.87 8.09 13.96
C GLY A 80 -0.61 7.72 14.04
N GLU A 81 -1.52 8.70 14.10
CA GLU A 81 -2.94 8.51 14.41
C GLU A 81 -3.87 8.65 13.20
N GLY A 82 -3.32 9.00 12.04
CA GLY A 82 -4.07 9.15 10.82
C GLY A 82 -4.73 10.52 10.66
N ARG A 83 -5.78 10.54 9.84
CA ARG A 83 -6.45 11.78 9.45
C ARG A 83 -7.28 12.37 10.59
N ILE A 84 -7.20 13.70 10.76
CA ILE A 84 -8.13 14.51 11.58
C ILE A 84 -8.15 14.13 13.08
N THR A 85 -7.24 13.31 13.55
CA THR A 85 -7.29 12.81 14.91
C THR A 85 -6.13 13.33 15.73
N VAL A 86 -6.40 13.77 16.94
CA VAL A 86 -5.42 14.03 18.00
C VAL A 86 -5.78 13.13 19.16
N SER A 87 -4.92 12.19 19.49
CA SER A 87 -5.09 11.34 20.66
C SER A 87 -4.17 11.84 21.77
N PRO A 88 -4.69 12.07 22.98
CA PRO A 88 -3.85 12.39 24.13
C PRO A 88 -2.82 11.29 24.36
N ASN A 89 -1.58 11.67 24.64
CA ASN A 89 -0.48 10.73 24.94
C ASN A 89 -0.16 9.75 23.78
N ALA A 90 -0.52 10.06 22.52
CA ALA A 90 0.01 9.36 21.37
C ALA A 90 1.51 9.69 21.21
N GLY A 91 2.24 8.76 20.62
CA GLY A 91 3.65 8.96 20.27
C GLY A 91 3.82 9.62 18.90
N VAL A 92 4.89 9.27 18.21
CA VAL A 92 5.25 9.77 16.89
C VAL A 92 5.51 8.60 15.95
N CYS A 93 5.12 8.75 14.69
CA CYS A 93 5.39 7.77 13.65
C CYS A 93 6.54 8.25 12.76
N TYR A 94 7.55 7.42 12.62
CA TYR A 94 8.70 7.61 11.74
C TYR A 94 8.58 6.66 10.56
N THR A 95 8.64 7.17 9.33
CA THR A 95 8.57 6.33 8.13
C THR A 95 9.68 6.74 7.17
N ALA A 96 10.42 5.74 6.67
CA ALA A 96 11.42 5.91 5.64
C ALA A 96 11.15 4.93 4.49
N ARG A 97 11.26 5.41 3.24
CA ARG A 97 11.17 4.61 2.02
C ARG A 97 12.24 5.01 1.03
N THR A 98 12.85 4.01 0.40
CA THR A 98 13.73 4.20 -0.74
C THR A 98 13.18 3.41 -1.93
N GLU A 99 13.16 4.03 -3.10
CA GLU A 99 12.87 3.38 -4.38
C GLU A 99 14.11 3.46 -5.27
N TRP A 100 14.56 2.33 -5.78
CA TRP A 100 15.67 2.21 -6.71
C TRP A 100 15.15 1.79 -8.09
N LEU A 101 15.42 2.61 -9.09
CA LEU A 101 15.11 2.36 -10.49
C LEU A 101 16.43 2.14 -11.27
N PRO A 102 16.97 0.90 -11.25
CA PRO A 102 18.31 0.60 -11.83
C PRO A 102 18.38 0.87 -13.34
N LEU A 103 17.28 0.71 -14.06
CA LEU A 103 17.19 0.89 -15.50
C LEU A 103 16.62 2.26 -15.90
N GLY A 104 16.65 3.21 -14.95
CA GLY A 104 16.15 4.58 -15.13
C GLY A 104 14.64 4.68 -15.09
N LYS A 105 14.13 5.89 -15.34
CA LYS A 105 12.71 6.25 -15.22
C LYS A 105 11.83 5.41 -16.17
N PHE A 106 10.64 5.09 -15.70
CA PHE A 106 9.55 4.60 -16.54
C PHE A 106 8.98 5.76 -17.38
N LYS A 107 8.39 5.44 -18.52
CA LYS A 107 7.65 6.42 -19.33
C LYS A 107 6.46 6.98 -18.52
N ASN A 108 6.24 8.28 -18.62
CA ASN A 108 5.07 8.98 -18.08
C ASN A 108 4.78 8.65 -16.60
N GLY A 109 5.80 8.39 -15.77
CA GLY A 109 5.63 8.02 -14.36
C GLY A 109 5.01 6.64 -14.16
N GLY A 110 5.24 5.73 -15.10
CA GLY A 110 4.68 4.37 -15.08
C GLY A 110 5.09 3.51 -13.89
N ASP A 111 6.03 3.95 -13.08
CA ASP A 111 6.37 3.33 -11.79
C ASP A 111 5.29 3.48 -10.70
N TYR A 112 4.29 4.36 -10.93
CA TYR A 112 3.11 4.52 -10.07
C TYR A 112 1.81 3.99 -10.68
N PHE A 113 1.89 3.25 -11.78
CA PHE A 113 0.78 2.54 -12.42
C PHE A 113 1.02 1.04 -12.34
N GLU A 114 -0.04 0.23 -12.20
CA GLU A 114 0.16 -1.23 -12.15
C GLU A 114 0.34 -1.81 -13.55
N ALA A 115 -0.52 -1.47 -14.51
CA ALA A 115 -0.44 -1.94 -15.89
C ALA A 115 0.71 -1.30 -16.68
N ASP A 116 1.28 -2.02 -17.67
CA ASP A 116 2.25 -1.46 -18.62
C ASP A 116 1.58 -0.83 -19.85
N LEU A 117 0.71 0.16 -19.63
CA LEU A 117 -0.02 0.87 -20.70
C LEU A 117 0.94 1.59 -21.69
N GLU A 118 2.11 2.01 -21.22
CA GLU A 118 3.14 2.65 -22.05
C GLU A 118 3.89 1.65 -22.93
N ARG A 119 3.69 0.33 -22.71
CA ARG A 119 4.38 -0.76 -23.40
C ARG A 119 5.87 -0.51 -23.47
N GLU A 120 6.52 -0.40 -22.32
CA GLU A 120 7.95 -0.11 -22.18
C GLU A 120 8.78 -0.95 -23.15
N GLN A 121 9.48 -0.29 -24.07
CA GLN A 121 10.23 -0.98 -25.13
C GLN A 121 11.53 -1.63 -24.63
N LYS A 122 12.00 -1.23 -23.46
CA LYS A 122 13.11 -1.82 -22.72
C LYS A 122 12.62 -2.20 -21.34
N PRO A 123 13.16 -3.28 -20.74
CA PRO A 123 12.82 -3.65 -19.37
C PRO A 123 12.96 -2.46 -18.42
N LYS A 124 11.99 -2.30 -17.53
CA LYS A 124 12.00 -1.31 -16.46
C LYS A 124 11.74 -2.01 -15.13
N ILE A 125 12.48 -1.61 -14.11
CA ILE A 125 12.40 -2.17 -12.76
C ILE A 125 12.38 -1.01 -11.77
N SER A 126 11.51 -1.12 -10.75
CA SER A 126 11.56 -0.33 -9.53
C SER A 126 11.56 -1.28 -8.34
N ILE A 127 12.52 -1.12 -7.44
CA ILE A 127 12.64 -1.87 -6.20
C ILE A 127 12.41 -0.88 -5.07
N GLY A 128 11.46 -1.16 -4.19
CA GLY A 128 11.13 -0.34 -3.04
C GLY A 128 11.45 -1.05 -1.72
N ALA A 129 11.82 -0.28 -0.71
CA ALA A 129 11.90 -0.75 0.67
C ALA A 129 11.37 0.34 1.61
N THR A 130 10.51 -0.06 2.54
CA THR A 130 9.88 0.83 3.53
C THR A 130 10.09 0.27 4.92
N TYR A 131 10.43 1.17 5.86
CA TYR A 131 10.36 0.89 7.29
C TYR A 131 9.58 2.00 7.98
N SER A 132 8.69 1.60 8.90
CA SER A 132 7.92 2.54 9.72
C SER A 132 7.86 2.06 11.16
N TYR A 133 8.04 2.97 12.10
CA TYR A 133 7.87 2.74 13.53
C TYR A 133 6.88 3.76 14.09
N ASN A 134 5.75 3.27 14.59
CA ASN A 134 4.72 4.09 15.23
C ASN A 134 4.77 3.85 16.74
N ASP A 135 5.29 4.83 17.46
CA ASP A 135 5.34 4.81 18.92
C ASP A 135 3.96 5.11 19.49
N LYS A 136 3.53 4.31 20.48
CA LYS A 136 2.28 4.49 21.23
C LYS A 136 1.05 4.71 20.35
N ALA A 137 0.92 3.99 19.25
CA ALA A 137 -0.26 4.02 18.42
C ALA A 137 -1.53 3.71 19.23
N LYS A 138 -2.58 4.49 19.02
CA LYS A 138 -3.89 4.36 19.71
C LYS A 138 -4.92 3.56 18.93
N ARG A 139 -4.59 3.15 17.70
CA ARG A 139 -5.50 2.43 16.80
C ARG A 139 -4.90 1.10 16.35
N VAL A 140 -5.77 0.13 16.08
CA VAL A 140 -5.39 -1.25 15.75
C VAL A 140 -4.51 -1.39 14.49
N LYS A 141 -4.57 -0.44 13.56
CA LYS A 141 -3.76 -0.42 12.34
C LYS A 141 -2.79 0.79 12.29
N GLY A 142 -2.57 1.49 13.41
CA GLY A 142 -1.83 2.74 13.44
C GLY A 142 -2.69 3.91 12.95
N GLN A 143 -2.58 4.29 11.68
CA GLN A 143 -3.34 5.40 11.08
C GLN A 143 -4.81 5.07 10.83
N LEU A 144 -5.22 3.82 10.92
CA LEU A 144 -6.56 3.32 10.58
C LEU A 144 -7.11 2.37 11.65
N GLY A 145 -8.39 2.04 11.49
CA GLY A 145 -9.09 1.08 12.33
C GLY A 145 -9.66 1.72 13.59
N GLU A 146 -10.14 0.89 14.49
CA GLU A 146 -10.76 1.33 15.74
C GLU A 146 -9.71 1.70 16.79
N TYR A 147 -10.11 2.55 17.75
CA TYR A 147 -9.28 2.87 18.90
C TYR A 147 -9.09 1.67 19.81
N LEU A 148 -7.94 1.56 20.44
CA LEU A 148 -7.67 0.57 21.47
C LEU A 148 -8.53 0.83 22.71
N TYR A 149 -8.88 -0.23 23.43
CA TYR A 149 -9.66 -0.08 24.65
C TYR A 149 -8.85 0.59 25.78
N ASN A 150 -9.56 1.18 26.74
CA ASN A 150 -9.00 1.76 27.96
C ASN A 150 -7.89 2.80 27.71
N ASN A 151 -7.93 3.48 26.57
CA ASN A 151 -6.88 4.42 26.16
C ASN A 151 -5.47 3.78 26.10
N GLU A 152 -5.38 2.47 25.94
CA GLU A 152 -4.13 1.76 25.76
C GLU A 152 -3.38 2.22 24.51
N SER A 153 -2.13 1.83 24.39
CA SER A 153 -1.30 2.10 23.20
C SER A 153 -0.42 0.91 22.91
N VAL A 154 -0.01 0.79 21.65
CA VAL A 154 0.91 -0.24 21.19
C VAL A 154 1.96 0.35 20.28
N ASN A 155 3.16 -0.20 20.33
CA ASN A 155 4.18 0.12 19.34
C ASN A 155 4.00 -0.78 18.13
N ILE A 156 4.06 -0.19 16.94
CA ILE A 156 3.91 -0.90 15.68
C ILE A 156 5.16 -0.68 14.86
N ALA A 157 5.92 -1.75 14.59
CA ALA A 157 7.00 -1.77 13.63
C ALA A 157 6.52 -2.43 12.32
N TYR A 158 6.78 -1.78 11.21
CA TYR A 158 6.36 -2.21 9.88
C TYR A 158 7.56 -2.17 8.94
N ALA A 159 7.78 -3.26 8.22
CA ALA A 159 8.77 -3.35 7.16
C ALA A 159 8.10 -3.91 5.90
N GLU A 160 8.46 -3.37 4.75
CA GLU A 160 7.93 -3.79 3.46
C GLU A 160 9.03 -3.70 2.41
N ALA A 161 9.02 -4.64 1.47
CA ALA A 161 9.80 -4.55 0.24
C ALA A 161 8.90 -4.85 -0.96
N ASP A 162 9.11 -4.12 -2.04
CA ASP A 162 8.33 -4.25 -3.27
C ASP A 162 9.19 -4.25 -4.52
N LEU A 163 8.65 -4.84 -5.59
CA LEU A 163 9.23 -4.82 -6.92
C LEU A 163 8.12 -4.55 -7.94
N LEU A 164 8.40 -3.69 -8.90
CA LEU A 164 7.61 -3.50 -10.11
C LEU A 164 8.51 -3.72 -11.32
N PHE A 165 8.09 -4.60 -12.21
CA PHE A 165 8.74 -4.86 -13.49
C PHE A 165 7.76 -4.60 -14.63
N LYS A 166 8.24 -3.98 -15.74
CA LYS A 166 7.45 -3.74 -16.94
C LYS A 166 8.26 -3.93 -18.20
N PHE A 167 7.64 -4.59 -19.21
CA PHE A 167 8.25 -4.78 -20.52
C PHE A 167 7.20 -5.21 -21.57
N LYS A 168 7.09 -4.45 -22.67
CA LYS A 168 6.27 -4.75 -23.85
C LYS A 168 4.79 -5.15 -23.54
N GLY A 169 4.17 -4.49 -22.58
CA GLY A 169 2.81 -4.75 -22.15
C GLY A 169 2.68 -5.76 -21.02
N PHE A 170 3.78 -6.42 -20.63
CA PHE A 170 3.82 -7.26 -19.43
C PHE A 170 4.16 -6.41 -18.20
N SER A 171 3.48 -6.68 -17.10
CA SER A 171 3.77 -6.10 -15.79
C SER A 171 3.78 -7.17 -14.70
N LEU A 172 4.68 -7.02 -13.73
CA LEU A 172 4.75 -7.82 -12.52
C LEU A 172 4.94 -6.88 -11.34
N ALA A 173 4.08 -6.98 -10.35
CA ALA A 173 4.22 -6.30 -9.06
C ALA A 173 4.24 -7.32 -7.94
N THR A 174 5.19 -7.19 -7.01
CA THR A 174 5.27 -8.00 -5.80
C THR A 174 5.47 -7.11 -4.60
N GLU A 175 4.86 -7.47 -3.48
CA GLU A 175 5.05 -6.82 -2.19
C GLU A 175 5.17 -7.88 -1.09
N VAL A 176 6.07 -7.71 -0.16
CA VAL A 176 6.22 -8.54 1.04
C VAL A 176 6.25 -7.65 2.27
N TYR A 177 5.58 -8.09 3.32
CA TYR A 177 5.35 -7.29 4.51
C TYR A 177 5.71 -8.06 5.77
N ASN A 178 6.21 -7.33 6.75
CA ASN A 178 6.35 -7.81 8.12
C ASN A 178 5.89 -6.72 9.08
N LYS A 179 4.90 -7.03 9.91
CA LYS A 179 4.34 -6.12 10.92
C LYS A 179 4.45 -6.75 12.28
N LEU A 180 5.15 -6.08 13.17
CA LEU A 180 5.33 -6.45 14.56
C LEU A 180 4.60 -5.45 15.45
N VAL A 181 4.01 -5.93 16.53
CA VAL A 181 3.30 -5.10 17.51
C VAL A 181 3.74 -5.50 18.92
N SER A 182 3.82 -4.54 19.84
CA SER A 182 4.21 -4.81 21.22
C SER A 182 3.15 -5.60 21.99
N ASN A 183 1.87 -5.50 21.58
CA ASN A 183 0.77 -6.31 22.08
C ASN A 183 -0.23 -6.60 20.94
N ASN A 184 -0.67 -7.84 20.83
CA ASN A 184 -1.56 -8.29 19.73
C ASN A 184 -3.05 -8.06 20.01
N PHE A 185 -3.43 -7.62 21.19
CA PHE A 185 -4.82 -7.34 21.52
C PHE A 185 -4.95 -6.38 22.69
N THR A 186 -6.11 -5.73 22.80
CA THR A 186 -6.58 -5.03 24.00
C THR A 186 -7.93 -5.60 24.44
N ASN A 187 -8.22 -5.54 25.72
CA ASN A 187 -9.44 -6.09 26.30
C ASN A 187 -10.32 -4.99 26.89
N SER A 188 -11.63 -5.20 26.83
CA SER A 188 -12.61 -4.43 27.58
C SER A 188 -13.51 -5.39 28.34
N SER A 189 -13.85 -5.05 29.56
CA SER A 189 -14.79 -5.86 30.40
C SER A 189 -16.18 -5.96 29.77
N THR A 190 -16.60 -4.97 29.01
CA THR A 190 -17.95 -4.88 28.40
C THR A 190 -18.00 -5.18 26.92
N SER A 191 -16.92 -4.88 26.17
CA SER A 191 -16.90 -4.94 24.71
C SER A 191 -16.02 -6.07 24.15
N GLY A 192 -15.43 -6.89 25.01
CA GLY A 192 -14.64 -8.04 24.63
C GLY A 192 -13.22 -7.71 24.16
N LYS A 193 -12.70 -8.51 23.24
CA LYS A 193 -11.30 -8.46 22.77
C LYS A 193 -11.21 -7.75 21.43
N ARG A 194 -10.26 -6.82 21.29
CA ARG A 194 -9.91 -6.15 20.03
C ARG A 194 -8.52 -6.57 19.58
N ILE A 195 -8.44 -7.11 18.36
CA ILE A 195 -7.21 -7.66 17.79
C ILE A 195 -6.43 -6.60 17.05
N ILE A 196 -5.11 -6.61 17.20
CA ILE A 196 -4.17 -5.76 16.50
C ILE A 196 -3.45 -6.63 15.45
N PRO A 197 -3.68 -6.43 14.14
CA PRO A 197 -3.09 -7.25 13.09
C PRO A 197 -1.56 -7.18 13.12
N SER A 198 -0.91 -8.34 13.11
CA SER A 198 0.54 -8.49 13.01
C SER A 198 0.88 -9.73 12.19
N GLY A 199 2.13 -9.91 11.80
CA GLY A 199 2.60 -11.06 11.06
C GLY A 199 3.20 -10.70 9.72
N GLN A 200 3.21 -11.67 8.81
CA GLN A 200 3.76 -11.55 7.46
C GLN A 200 2.68 -11.60 6.41
N ALA A 201 2.88 -10.87 5.33
CA ALA A 201 1.95 -10.87 4.21
C ALA A 201 2.71 -10.71 2.88
N TRP A 202 2.07 -11.09 1.79
CA TRP A 202 2.64 -11.02 0.45
C TRP A 202 1.57 -10.71 -0.58
N LEU A 203 2.02 -10.12 -1.67
CA LEU A 203 1.25 -9.89 -2.89
C LEU A 203 2.14 -10.25 -4.08
N VAL A 204 1.59 -11.01 -5.02
CA VAL A 204 2.14 -11.19 -6.36
C VAL A 204 1.02 -10.92 -7.35
N GLN A 205 1.26 -10.00 -8.26
CA GLN A 205 0.29 -9.58 -9.27
C GLN A 205 0.99 -9.43 -10.60
N THR A 206 0.40 -9.97 -11.65
CA THR A 206 0.92 -9.87 -13.01
C THR A 206 -0.18 -9.50 -13.97
N GLY A 207 0.16 -8.80 -15.05
CA GLY A 207 -0.76 -8.45 -16.10
C GLY A 207 -0.10 -8.46 -17.47
N TYR A 208 -0.90 -8.71 -18.49
CA TYR A 208 -0.46 -8.65 -19.88
C TYR A 208 -1.49 -7.97 -20.76
N LEU A 209 -1.05 -6.89 -21.40
CA LEU A 209 -1.81 -6.18 -22.42
C LEU A 209 -1.70 -6.96 -23.75
N PHE A 210 -2.65 -7.81 -24.06
CA PHE A 210 -2.68 -8.57 -25.32
C PHE A 210 -3.09 -7.71 -26.52
N THR A 211 -3.81 -6.60 -26.27
CA THR A 211 -4.01 -5.50 -27.26
C THR A 211 -3.46 -4.19 -26.70
N LYS A 212 -3.67 -3.06 -27.39
CA LYS A 212 -3.35 -1.73 -26.84
C LYS A 212 -4.30 -1.27 -25.74
N LYS A 213 -5.44 -1.94 -25.58
CA LYS A 213 -6.52 -1.52 -24.70
C LYS A 213 -7.02 -2.62 -23.76
N ASP A 214 -6.63 -3.87 -24.00
CA ASP A 214 -7.17 -5.01 -23.29
C ASP A 214 -6.09 -5.73 -22.50
N GLU A 215 -6.34 -5.96 -21.22
CA GLU A 215 -5.42 -6.59 -20.28
C GLU A 215 -6.11 -7.75 -19.56
N ILE A 216 -5.37 -8.84 -19.38
CA ILE A 216 -5.68 -9.90 -18.42
C ILE A 216 -4.66 -9.77 -17.28
N ALA A 217 -5.14 -9.89 -16.05
CA ALA A 217 -4.31 -9.84 -14.85
C ALA A 217 -4.61 -10.99 -13.91
N LEU A 218 -3.58 -11.44 -13.19
CA LEU A 218 -3.67 -12.46 -12.15
C LEU A 218 -3.15 -11.89 -10.85
N ARG A 219 -3.77 -12.23 -9.72
CA ARG A 219 -3.33 -11.84 -8.37
C ARG A 219 -3.35 -13.03 -7.43
N TYR A 220 -2.28 -13.18 -6.70
CA TYR A 220 -2.18 -14.01 -5.51
C TYR A 220 -1.70 -13.16 -4.35
N ALA A 221 -2.48 -13.09 -3.28
CA ALA A 221 -2.12 -12.36 -2.07
C ALA A 221 -2.45 -13.19 -0.83
N GLY A 222 -1.76 -12.93 0.26
CA GLY A 222 -2.04 -13.64 1.49
C GLY A 222 -1.36 -13.03 2.71
N ALA A 223 -1.82 -13.46 3.88
CA ALA A 223 -1.19 -13.13 5.15
C ALA A 223 -1.19 -14.31 6.11
N MET A 224 -0.15 -14.39 6.91
CA MET A 224 -0.01 -15.35 8.01
C MET A 224 0.41 -14.63 9.30
N ASN A 225 -0.24 -14.96 10.39
CA ASN A 225 0.22 -14.55 11.71
C ASN A 225 1.02 -15.68 12.36
N LYS A 226 2.22 -15.38 12.85
CA LYS A 226 3.07 -16.35 13.56
C LYS A 226 2.65 -16.62 15.00
N ASN A 227 1.78 -15.81 15.61
CA ASN A 227 1.34 -16.01 16.98
C ASN A 227 0.20 -17.04 17.09
N ALA A 228 0.55 -18.32 16.98
CA ALA A 228 -0.36 -19.43 17.19
C ALA A 228 -0.93 -19.50 18.64
N ALA A 229 -0.28 -18.89 19.63
CA ALA A 229 -0.73 -18.87 21.01
C ALA A 229 -1.99 -18.02 21.26
N VAL A 230 -2.29 -17.10 20.35
CA VAL A 230 -3.53 -16.32 20.38
C VAL A 230 -4.22 -16.64 19.06
N ASN A 231 -5.34 -17.34 19.10
CA ASN A 231 -6.17 -17.76 17.95
C ASN A 231 -6.77 -16.55 17.18
N THR A 232 -6.00 -15.50 17.00
CA THR A 232 -6.34 -14.16 16.54
C THR A 232 -5.53 -13.74 15.30
N GLY A 233 -4.91 -14.72 14.63
CA GLY A 233 -4.11 -14.45 13.45
C GLY A 233 -4.94 -13.92 12.29
N VAL A 234 -4.43 -12.89 11.63
CA VAL A 234 -4.90 -12.53 10.30
C VAL A 234 -4.42 -13.64 9.36
N PHE A 235 -5.33 -14.49 8.96
CA PHE A 235 -5.09 -15.48 7.91
C PHE A 235 -6.05 -15.18 6.77
N PHE A 236 -5.50 -14.99 5.60
CA PHE A 236 -6.28 -14.98 4.37
C PHE A 236 -5.39 -15.39 3.18
N ARG A 237 -6.03 -15.88 2.14
CA ARG A 237 -5.47 -16.03 0.81
C ARG A 237 -6.46 -15.50 -0.21
N GLU A 238 -5.96 -14.82 -1.23
CA GLU A 238 -6.76 -14.24 -2.31
C GLU A 238 -6.19 -14.71 -3.64
N TYR A 239 -7.05 -15.19 -4.52
CA TYR A 239 -6.75 -15.60 -5.88
C TYR A 239 -7.74 -14.90 -6.80
N LEU A 240 -7.27 -14.03 -7.68
CA LEU A 240 -8.11 -13.26 -8.61
C LEU A 240 -7.60 -13.38 -10.03
N VAL A 241 -8.56 -13.40 -10.95
CA VAL A 241 -8.37 -13.17 -12.37
C VAL A 241 -9.13 -11.90 -12.72
N GLY A 242 -8.47 -10.96 -13.40
CA GLY A 242 -9.02 -9.67 -13.79
C GLY A 242 -8.95 -9.46 -15.29
N TYR A 243 -9.93 -8.72 -15.82
CA TYR A 243 -9.92 -8.18 -17.16
C TYR A 243 -10.16 -6.68 -17.10
N SER A 244 -9.39 -5.92 -17.88
CA SER A 244 -9.55 -4.48 -18.01
C SER A 244 -9.58 -4.04 -19.46
N HIS A 245 -10.55 -3.19 -19.80
CA HIS A 245 -10.58 -2.48 -21.08
C HIS A 245 -10.30 -0.99 -20.85
N TYR A 246 -9.26 -0.48 -21.47
CA TYR A 246 -8.79 0.89 -21.36
C TYR A 246 -9.24 1.73 -22.57
N PHE A 247 -10.30 2.52 -22.41
CA PHE A 247 -10.79 3.45 -23.46
C PHE A 247 -9.82 4.62 -23.66
N LYS A 248 -9.38 5.24 -22.53
CA LYS A 248 -8.43 6.36 -22.51
C LYS A 248 -7.43 6.17 -21.35
N GLY A 249 -6.59 5.14 -21.45
CA GLY A 249 -5.68 4.77 -20.39
C GLY A 249 -6.41 4.58 -19.06
N HIS A 250 -5.78 4.98 -17.96
CA HIS A 250 -6.39 4.91 -16.64
C HIS A 250 -7.51 5.93 -16.39
N ALA A 251 -7.61 6.98 -17.24
CA ALA A 251 -8.64 8.02 -17.07
C ALA A 251 -10.05 7.53 -17.42
N LEU A 252 -10.18 6.58 -18.34
CA LEU A 252 -11.47 5.97 -18.69
C LEU A 252 -11.26 4.48 -18.96
N LYS A 253 -11.75 3.64 -18.06
CA LYS A 253 -11.63 2.19 -18.16
C LYS A 253 -12.79 1.45 -17.51
N LEU A 254 -13.04 0.24 -17.99
CA LEU A 254 -13.92 -0.75 -17.40
C LEU A 254 -13.07 -1.93 -16.93
N GLN A 255 -13.30 -2.39 -15.71
CA GLN A 255 -12.58 -3.50 -15.10
C GLN A 255 -13.58 -4.50 -14.51
N GLY A 256 -13.26 -5.78 -14.62
CA GLY A 256 -13.94 -6.84 -13.90
C GLY A 256 -12.94 -7.81 -13.30
N ASP A 257 -13.22 -8.33 -12.14
CA ASP A 257 -12.44 -9.42 -11.55
C ASP A 257 -13.33 -10.45 -10.87
N ILE A 258 -12.87 -11.70 -10.93
CA ILE A 258 -13.46 -12.85 -10.26
C ILE A 258 -12.39 -13.63 -9.52
N GLY A 259 -12.76 -14.28 -8.44
CA GLY A 259 -11.83 -15.15 -7.73
C GLY A 259 -12.33 -15.64 -6.39
N LEU A 260 -11.39 -16.11 -5.59
CA LEU A 260 -11.66 -16.74 -4.30
C LEU A 260 -10.85 -16.03 -3.21
N THR A 261 -11.48 -15.81 -2.06
CA THR A 261 -10.82 -15.40 -0.84
C THR A 261 -11.06 -16.41 0.26
N GLU A 262 -9.99 -16.90 0.86
CA GLU A 262 -9.99 -17.76 2.03
C GLU A 262 -9.69 -16.90 3.26
N SER A 263 -10.66 -16.73 4.16
CA SER A 263 -10.53 -15.88 5.36
C SER A 263 -10.23 -16.65 6.65
N LYS A 264 -10.41 -17.96 6.63
CA LYS A 264 -10.05 -18.94 7.67
C LYS A 264 -9.76 -20.27 6.98
N PRO A 265 -9.00 -21.19 7.58
CA PRO A 265 -8.85 -22.52 7.04
C PRO A 265 -10.21 -23.12 6.68
N ASN A 266 -10.37 -23.56 5.43
CA ASN A 266 -11.59 -24.17 4.88
C ASN A 266 -12.82 -23.23 4.74
N LYS A 267 -12.68 -21.91 4.90
CA LYS A 267 -13.76 -20.94 4.62
C LYS A 267 -13.41 -20.10 3.40
N GLN A 268 -13.90 -20.51 2.24
CA GLN A 268 -13.73 -19.80 0.98
C GLN A 268 -14.97 -18.99 0.65
N THR A 269 -14.75 -17.83 0.04
CA THR A 269 -15.80 -16.95 -0.49
C THR A 269 -15.44 -16.62 -1.93
N ALA A 270 -16.39 -16.86 -2.85
CA ALA A 270 -16.27 -16.41 -4.23
C ALA A 270 -16.57 -14.91 -4.29
N ASN A 271 -15.77 -14.19 -5.07
CA ASN A 271 -15.89 -12.76 -5.29
C ASN A 271 -16.06 -12.50 -6.80
N ALA A 272 -16.93 -11.57 -7.15
CA ALA A 272 -17.02 -10.99 -8.48
C ALA A 272 -17.23 -9.49 -8.34
N ARG A 273 -16.46 -8.70 -9.08
CA ARG A 273 -16.51 -7.23 -9.02
C ARG A 273 -16.46 -6.66 -10.42
N ILE A 274 -17.18 -5.55 -10.61
CA ILE A 274 -17.13 -4.72 -11.82
C ILE A 274 -16.92 -3.29 -11.36
N SER A 275 -16.02 -2.58 -12.03
CA SER A 275 -15.71 -1.17 -11.75
C SER A 275 -15.58 -0.39 -13.04
N ALA A 276 -16.22 0.76 -13.12
CA ALA A 276 -16.02 1.75 -14.16
C ALA A 276 -15.31 2.97 -13.55
N ILE A 277 -14.24 3.41 -14.18
CA ILE A 277 -13.46 4.59 -13.74
C ILE A 277 -13.53 5.63 -14.83
N ALA A 278 -13.96 6.85 -14.45
CA ALA A 278 -13.89 8.06 -15.26
C ALA A 278 -13.22 9.15 -14.42
N ALA A 279 -12.09 9.65 -14.87
CA ALA A 279 -11.37 10.77 -14.28
C ALA A 279 -11.37 11.94 -15.26
N PHE A 280 -11.75 13.12 -14.78
CA PHE A 280 -11.88 14.37 -15.53
C PHE A 280 -10.77 15.35 -15.16
#